data_dc9ebe6f9ed1187c474a4223d4671179
#
_entry.id   dc9ebe6f9ed1187c474a4223d4671179
#
_cell.length_a   1.000
_cell.length_b   1.000
_cell.length_c   1.000
_cell.angle_alpha   90.00
_cell.angle_beta   90.00
_cell.angle_gamma   90.00
#
_symmetry.space_group_name_H-M   'P 1'
#
loop_
_entity.id
_entity.type
_entity.pdbx_description
1 polymer ?
#
loop_
_entity_poly.entity_id
_entity_poly.type
_entity_poly.pdbx_seq_one_letter_code
_entity_poly.pdbx_strand_id
1 'polypeptide(L)'
;MTASWKSLSVLYTAFVLAVDSGINSINVAGAGGTSWAGIEKIRADQHNEYLKSQLGELFWDWGIPTALSILLVSNSVKIPVIASGGLRNGLEIAKCLILGANVCAMAFPFLKRASKSEEELEKFTQLILSEIRATMFLLGAKDVHSLKNTRYILIDKLANVLSNYECRRNKN
;
A
#
# COMPACT_ATOMS: atom_id res chain seq x y z
N MET A 1 10.91 3.79 -13.85
CA MET A 1 11.80 4.47 -12.88
C MET A 1 12.21 3.46 -11.81
N THR A 2 13.47 3.13 -11.71
CA THR A 2 13.97 2.17 -10.72
C THR A 2 14.23 2.94 -9.43
N ALA A 3 13.43 2.67 -8.39
CA ALA A 3 13.75 3.18 -7.06
C ALA A 3 15.18 2.76 -6.71
N SER A 4 16.03 3.73 -6.33
CA SER A 4 17.39 3.46 -5.95
C SER A 4 17.41 2.51 -4.75
N TRP A 5 18.27 1.48 -4.78
CA TRP A 5 18.44 0.51 -3.69
C TRP A 5 18.82 1.17 -2.36
N LYS A 6 19.42 2.34 -2.41
CA LYS A 6 19.71 3.16 -1.21
C LYS A 6 18.43 3.63 -0.50
N SER A 7 17.34 3.87 -1.24
CA SER A 7 16.07 4.26 -0.61
C SER A 7 15.39 3.12 0.16
N LEU A 8 15.59 1.87 -0.25
CA LEU A 8 15.02 0.70 0.45
C LEU A 8 15.73 0.40 1.77
N SER A 9 17.07 0.56 1.82
CA SER A 9 17.82 0.41 3.07
C SER A 9 17.52 1.52 4.07
N VAL A 10 17.35 2.75 3.62
CA VAL A 10 16.91 3.88 4.45
C VAL A 10 15.51 3.63 4.99
N LEU A 11 14.62 3.08 4.16
CA LEU A 11 13.25 2.77 4.58
C LEU A 11 13.23 1.70 5.68
N TYR A 12 14.01 0.62 5.52
CA TYR A 12 14.15 -0.42 6.55
C TYR A 12 14.65 0.16 7.88
N THR A 13 15.72 0.94 7.83
CA THR A 13 16.29 1.58 9.03
C THR A 13 15.27 2.52 9.68
N ALA A 14 14.53 3.30 8.89
CA ALA A 14 13.50 4.19 9.40
C ALA A 14 12.37 3.43 10.11
N PHE A 15 11.94 2.26 9.59
CA PHE A 15 10.92 1.44 10.26
C PHE A 15 11.41 0.83 11.56
N VAL A 16 12.65 0.34 11.60
CA VAL A 16 13.24 -0.20 12.84
C VAL A 16 13.35 0.89 13.91
N LEU A 17 13.92 2.05 13.55
CA LEU A 17 14.03 3.19 14.47
C LEU A 17 12.67 3.69 14.95
N ALA A 18 11.64 3.69 14.09
CA ALA A 18 10.30 4.06 14.48
C ALA A 18 9.72 3.07 15.52
N VAL A 19 9.93 1.76 15.33
CA VAL A 19 9.52 0.74 16.30
C VAL A 19 10.22 0.92 17.64
N ASP A 20 11.54 1.13 17.61
CA ASP A 20 12.34 1.36 18.81
C ASP A 20 11.93 2.65 19.55
N SER A 21 11.33 3.60 18.83
CA SER A 21 10.75 4.83 19.38
C SER A 21 9.34 4.64 20.01
N GLY A 22 8.82 3.41 20.05
CA GLY A 22 7.59 3.04 20.75
C GLY A 22 6.29 3.24 19.95
N ILE A 23 6.34 3.30 18.62
CA ILE A 23 5.12 3.30 17.81
C ILE A 23 4.42 1.94 17.86
N ASN A 24 3.08 1.94 17.82
CA ASN A 24 2.26 0.73 17.98
C ASN A 24 1.78 0.12 16.65
N SER A 25 1.90 0.83 15.54
CA SER A 25 1.52 0.36 14.20
C SER A 25 2.18 1.19 13.11
N ILE A 26 2.29 0.64 11.90
CA ILE A 26 2.82 1.33 10.71
C ILE A 26 1.78 1.32 9.61
N ASN A 27 1.41 2.51 9.11
CA ASN A 27 0.65 2.66 7.89
C ASN A 27 1.61 2.85 6.71
N VAL A 28 1.60 1.92 5.75
CA VAL A 28 2.58 1.93 4.66
C VAL A 28 2.33 3.02 3.61
N ALA A 29 1.10 3.50 3.45
CA ALA A 29 0.71 4.55 2.50
C ALA A 29 1.42 4.43 1.13
N GLY A 30 1.41 3.23 0.55
CA GLY A 30 2.19 2.90 -0.65
C GLY A 30 1.77 3.68 -1.90
N ALA A 31 2.66 3.76 -2.88
CA ALA A 31 2.38 4.37 -4.17
C ALA A 31 1.40 3.51 -4.99
N GLY A 32 0.16 3.91 -5.03
CA GLY A 32 -0.94 3.24 -5.72
C GLY A 32 -2.21 4.08 -5.76
N GLY A 33 -2.22 5.18 -5.02
CA GLY A 33 -3.32 6.14 -4.93
C GLY A 33 -2.87 7.54 -5.32
N THR A 34 -3.06 8.49 -4.41
CA THR A 34 -2.73 9.90 -4.62
C THR A 34 -1.23 10.12 -4.71
N SER A 35 -0.78 10.75 -5.79
CA SER A 35 0.58 11.30 -5.88
C SER A 35 0.65 12.65 -5.17
N TRP A 36 1.42 12.74 -4.09
CA TRP A 36 1.65 14.02 -3.41
C TRP A 36 2.42 15.00 -4.29
N ALA A 37 3.42 14.50 -5.05
CA ALA A 37 4.13 15.30 -6.04
C ALA A 37 3.19 15.83 -7.14
N GLY A 38 2.24 14.98 -7.58
CA GLY A 38 1.21 15.38 -8.53
C GLY A 38 0.27 16.46 -7.99
N ILE A 39 -0.11 16.40 -6.69
CA ILE A 39 -0.90 17.46 -6.05
C ILE A 39 -0.12 18.77 -6.03
N GLU A 40 1.15 18.74 -5.65
CA GLU A 40 1.99 19.95 -5.61
C GLU A 40 2.22 20.53 -7.01
N LYS A 41 2.36 19.66 -8.04
CA LYS A 41 2.37 20.12 -9.43
C LYS A 41 1.11 20.88 -9.80
N ILE A 42 -0.08 20.32 -9.54
CA ILE A 42 -1.35 20.96 -9.88
C ILE A 42 -1.50 22.31 -9.16
N ARG A 43 -1.09 22.39 -7.89
CA ARG A 43 -1.08 23.66 -7.14
C ARG A 43 -0.12 24.67 -7.74
N ALA A 44 1.09 24.23 -8.10
CA ALA A 44 2.11 25.08 -8.71
C ALA A 44 1.64 25.62 -10.07
N ASP A 45 0.96 24.83 -10.89
CA ASP A 45 0.37 25.26 -12.15
C ASP A 45 -0.69 26.34 -11.93
N GLN A 46 -1.54 26.21 -10.91
CA GLN A 46 -2.55 27.22 -10.56
C GLN A 46 -1.94 28.56 -10.11
N HIS A 47 -0.76 28.53 -9.55
CA HIS A 47 -0.03 29.71 -9.07
C HIS A 47 1.09 30.19 -10.01
N ASN A 48 1.21 29.62 -11.22
CA ASN A 48 2.26 29.90 -12.19
C ASN A 48 3.69 29.69 -11.64
N GLU A 49 3.88 28.73 -10.73
CA GLU A 49 5.16 28.41 -10.12
C GLU A 49 5.92 27.36 -10.96
N TYR A 50 6.53 27.77 -12.06
CA TYR A 50 7.14 26.89 -13.06
C TYR A 50 8.10 25.84 -12.48
N LEU A 51 9.04 26.24 -11.62
CA LEU A 51 10.03 25.29 -11.05
C LEU A 51 9.37 24.20 -10.20
N LYS A 52 8.40 24.56 -9.36
CA LYS A 52 7.66 23.57 -8.54
C LYS A 52 6.82 22.65 -9.40
N SER A 53 6.20 23.17 -10.46
CA SER A 53 5.46 22.36 -11.43
C SER A 53 6.37 21.32 -12.09
N GLN A 54 7.54 21.71 -12.57
CA GLN A 54 8.50 20.77 -13.18
C GLN A 54 9.01 19.71 -12.19
N LEU A 55 9.27 20.07 -10.94
CA LEU A 55 9.64 19.12 -9.89
C LEU A 55 8.50 18.15 -9.58
N GLY A 56 7.27 18.64 -9.45
CA GLY A 56 6.10 17.81 -9.23
C GLY A 56 5.84 16.83 -10.37
N GLU A 57 6.06 17.24 -11.63
CA GLU A 57 6.00 16.35 -12.79
C GLU A 57 7.09 15.26 -12.75
N LEU A 58 8.34 15.67 -12.48
CA LEU A 58 9.48 14.73 -12.42
C LEU A 58 9.28 13.63 -11.36
N PHE A 59 8.71 13.99 -10.21
CA PHE A 59 8.49 13.08 -9.09
C PHE A 59 7.06 12.53 -9.01
N TRP A 60 6.24 12.67 -10.06
CA TRP A 60 4.85 12.25 -10.08
C TRP A 60 4.65 10.81 -9.57
N ASP A 61 5.44 9.86 -10.09
CA ASP A 61 5.38 8.45 -9.77
C ASP A 61 6.42 8.02 -8.72
N TRP A 62 6.95 8.99 -7.95
CA TRP A 62 7.94 8.68 -6.93
C TRP A 62 7.31 8.00 -5.73
N GLY A 63 7.70 6.74 -5.48
CA GLY A 63 7.22 5.98 -4.33
C GLY A 63 7.45 4.48 -4.47
N ILE A 64 7.20 3.75 -3.37
CA ILE A 64 7.24 2.28 -3.35
C ILE A 64 5.80 1.77 -3.53
N PRO A 65 5.54 0.90 -4.53
CA PRO A 65 4.21 0.34 -4.73
C PRO A 65 3.64 -0.31 -3.47
N THR A 66 2.33 -0.18 -3.24
CA THR A 66 1.65 -0.61 -2.02
C THR A 66 1.92 -2.07 -1.67
N ALA A 67 1.84 -3.00 -2.64
CA ALA A 67 2.10 -4.42 -2.41
C ALA A 67 3.54 -4.67 -1.94
N LEU A 68 4.52 -4.01 -2.56
CA LEU A 68 5.93 -4.11 -2.16
C LEU A 68 6.16 -3.49 -0.77
N SER A 69 5.54 -2.34 -0.47
CA SER A 69 5.63 -1.70 0.83
C SER A 69 5.11 -2.62 1.95
N ILE A 70 3.98 -3.29 1.74
CA ILE A 70 3.42 -4.24 2.71
C ILE A 70 4.41 -5.38 2.96
N LEU A 71 4.91 -6.02 1.91
CA LEU A 71 5.87 -7.13 2.02
C LEU A 71 7.15 -6.73 2.76
N LEU A 72 7.72 -5.59 2.40
CA LEU A 72 8.95 -5.12 3.03
C LEU A 72 8.75 -4.80 4.51
N VAL A 73 7.64 -4.13 4.86
CA VAL A 73 7.37 -3.73 6.25
C VAL A 73 6.97 -4.94 7.09
N SER A 74 6.03 -5.77 6.64
CA SER A 74 5.56 -6.94 7.40
C SER A 74 6.67 -7.95 7.69
N ASN A 75 7.67 -8.06 6.81
CA ASN A 75 8.84 -8.90 7.03
C ASN A 75 9.93 -8.24 7.90
N SER A 76 9.80 -6.96 8.20
CA SER A 76 10.81 -6.19 8.92
C SER A 76 10.43 -5.87 10.36
N VAL A 77 9.14 -5.82 10.68
CA VAL A 77 8.64 -5.42 11.99
C VAL A 77 7.64 -6.43 12.55
N LYS A 78 7.48 -6.45 13.88
CA LYS A 78 6.52 -7.32 14.58
C LYS A 78 5.24 -6.59 15.00
N ILE A 79 5.17 -5.28 14.79
CA ILE A 79 3.99 -4.47 15.11
C ILE A 79 2.97 -4.52 13.95
N PRO A 80 1.69 -4.23 14.22
CA PRO A 80 0.65 -4.24 13.19
C PRO A 80 0.95 -3.33 12.01
N VAL A 81 0.72 -3.85 10.80
CA VAL A 81 0.88 -3.14 9.53
C VAL A 81 -0.48 -2.79 8.96
N ILE A 82 -0.69 -1.52 8.66
CA ILE A 82 -1.88 -0.99 8.00
C ILE A 82 -1.57 -0.80 6.52
N ALA A 83 -2.26 -1.55 5.67
CA ALA A 83 -2.15 -1.39 4.22
C ALA A 83 -3.00 -0.22 3.76
N SER A 84 -2.39 0.72 3.06
CA SER A 84 -3.10 1.79 2.37
C SER A 84 -2.31 2.26 1.14
N GLY A 85 -2.94 3.07 0.31
CA GLY A 85 -2.35 3.57 -0.94
C GLY A 85 -2.97 2.90 -2.17
N GLY A 86 -4.12 3.43 -2.60
CA GLY A 86 -4.77 3.07 -3.84
C GLY A 86 -5.66 1.85 -3.81
N LEU A 87 -6.07 1.34 -2.66
CA LEU A 87 -7.04 0.24 -2.56
C LEU A 87 -8.43 0.69 -3.06
N ARG A 88 -9.10 -0.15 -3.87
CA ARG A 88 -10.35 0.21 -4.56
C ARG A 88 -11.47 -0.79 -4.40
N ASN A 89 -11.16 -2.05 -4.01
CA ASN A 89 -12.14 -3.15 -3.93
C ASN A 89 -11.72 -4.18 -2.87
N GLY A 90 -12.64 -5.11 -2.54
CA GLY A 90 -12.42 -6.14 -1.53
C GLY A 90 -11.37 -7.19 -1.92
N LEU A 91 -11.17 -7.45 -3.22
CA LEU A 91 -10.11 -8.34 -3.69
C LEU A 91 -8.72 -7.77 -3.39
N GLU A 92 -8.52 -6.46 -3.58
CA GLU A 92 -7.27 -5.80 -3.24
C GLU A 92 -7.02 -5.80 -1.73
N ILE A 93 -8.08 -5.63 -0.91
CA ILE A 93 -8.01 -5.79 0.55
C ILE A 93 -7.56 -7.21 0.91
N ALA A 94 -8.19 -8.25 0.35
CA ALA A 94 -7.80 -9.63 0.61
C ALA A 94 -6.33 -9.91 0.24
N LYS A 95 -5.86 -9.40 -0.91
CA LYS A 95 -4.45 -9.48 -1.31
C LYS A 95 -3.53 -8.81 -0.29
N CYS A 96 -3.87 -7.62 0.21
CA CYS A 96 -3.08 -6.93 1.23
C CYS A 96 -2.98 -7.73 2.53
N LEU A 97 -4.07 -8.36 2.97
CA LEU A 97 -4.09 -9.22 4.15
C LEU A 97 -3.18 -10.45 3.97
N ILE A 98 -3.22 -11.09 2.80
CA ILE A 98 -2.36 -12.22 2.44
C ILE A 98 -0.87 -11.80 2.42
N LEU A 99 -0.56 -10.58 1.95
CA LEU A 99 0.79 -10.03 1.92
C LEU A 99 1.34 -9.62 3.30
N GLY A 100 0.54 -9.74 4.36
CA GLY A 100 1.00 -9.53 5.74
C GLY A 100 0.38 -8.31 6.44
N ALA A 101 -0.50 -7.55 5.82
CA ALA A 101 -1.22 -6.47 6.50
C ALA A 101 -2.15 -7.02 7.61
N ASN A 102 -2.31 -6.24 8.66
CA ASN A 102 -3.25 -6.53 9.74
C ASN A 102 -4.59 -5.82 9.55
N VAL A 103 -4.52 -4.62 8.99
CA VAL A 103 -5.66 -3.75 8.70
C VAL A 103 -5.48 -3.15 7.30
N CYS A 104 -6.58 -2.85 6.62
CA CYS A 104 -6.57 -2.15 5.34
C CYS A 104 -7.34 -0.84 5.46
N ALA A 105 -6.82 0.22 4.84
CA ALA A 105 -7.44 1.54 4.81
C ALA A 105 -7.69 1.99 3.36
N MET A 106 -8.88 2.50 3.13
CA MET A 106 -9.33 2.98 1.83
C MET A 106 -9.97 4.36 2.02
N ALA A 107 -9.48 5.39 1.30
CA ALA A 107 -9.95 6.76 1.47
C ALA A 107 -10.87 7.20 0.31
N PHE A 108 -10.30 7.41 -0.88
CA PHE A 108 -11.03 8.02 -2.00
C PHE A 108 -12.32 7.28 -2.41
N PRO A 109 -12.37 5.93 -2.51
CA PRO A 109 -13.59 5.23 -2.86
C PRO A 109 -14.72 5.47 -1.86
N PHE A 110 -14.42 5.51 -0.55
CA PHE A 110 -15.40 5.82 0.50
C PHE A 110 -15.81 7.29 0.48
N LEU A 111 -14.87 8.22 0.37
CA LEU A 111 -15.16 9.65 0.25
C LEU A 111 -16.11 9.94 -0.92
N LYS A 112 -15.86 9.34 -2.09
CA LYS A 112 -16.69 9.48 -3.28
C LYS A 112 -18.14 9.00 -3.07
N ARG A 113 -18.36 8.03 -2.19
CA ARG A 113 -19.71 7.54 -1.86
C ARG A 113 -20.35 8.39 -0.76
N ALA A 114 -19.60 8.69 0.29
CA ALA A 114 -20.06 9.55 1.37
C ALA A 114 -20.50 10.95 0.90
N SER A 115 -19.83 11.49 -0.12
CA SER A 115 -20.19 12.78 -0.71
C SER A 115 -21.51 12.76 -1.51
N LYS A 116 -22.06 11.57 -1.82
CA LYS A 116 -23.33 11.43 -2.52
C LYS A 116 -24.48 11.26 -1.55
N SER A 117 -24.43 10.22 -0.72
CA SER A 117 -25.45 9.94 0.31
C SER A 117 -24.95 8.84 1.26
N GLU A 118 -25.60 8.75 2.43
CA GLU A 118 -25.39 7.67 3.40
C GLU A 118 -25.73 6.29 2.79
N GLU A 119 -26.82 6.23 2.03
CA GLU A 119 -27.25 5.01 1.35
C GLU A 119 -26.21 4.49 0.35
N GLU A 120 -25.60 5.37 -0.43
CA GLU A 120 -24.51 5.01 -1.37
C GLU A 120 -23.26 4.53 -0.63
N LEU A 121 -22.97 5.13 0.52
CA LEU A 121 -21.86 4.71 1.37
C LEU A 121 -22.11 3.30 1.95
N GLU A 122 -23.32 3.05 2.44
CA GLU A 122 -23.69 1.74 2.98
C GLU A 122 -23.66 0.65 1.90
N LYS A 123 -24.27 0.89 0.73
CA LYS A 123 -24.21 -0.03 -0.41
C LYS A 123 -22.77 -0.38 -0.79
N PHE A 124 -21.89 0.61 -0.84
CA PHE A 124 -20.50 0.40 -1.15
C PHE A 124 -19.77 -0.41 -0.07
N THR A 125 -20.08 -0.14 1.19
CA THR A 125 -19.53 -0.91 2.32
C THR A 125 -19.92 -2.39 2.24
N GLN A 126 -21.20 -2.66 1.96
CA GLN A 126 -21.72 -4.02 1.77
C GLN A 126 -21.08 -4.72 0.56
N LEU A 127 -20.85 -3.98 -0.52
CA LEU A 127 -20.12 -4.50 -1.70
C LEU A 127 -18.71 -4.94 -1.32
N ILE A 128 -17.92 -4.08 -0.66
CA ILE A 128 -16.56 -4.40 -0.23
C ILE A 128 -16.54 -5.66 0.66
N LEU A 129 -17.45 -5.75 1.64
CA LEU A 129 -17.54 -6.93 2.51
C LEU A 129 -17.89 -8.19 1.72
N SER A 130 -18.78 -8.08 0.73
CA SER A 130 -19.18 -9.20 -0.13
C SER A 130 -18.02 -9.67 -1.02
N GLU A 131 -17.25 -8.74 -1.58
CA GLU A 131 -16.06 -9.05 -2.38
C GLU A 131 -14.97 -9.77 -1.55
N ILE A 132 -14.75 -9.34 -0.29
CA ILE A 132 -13.83 -10.01 0.63
C ILE A 132 -14.33 -11.42 0.92
N ARG A 133 -15.61 -11.60 1.25
CA ARG A 133 -16.21 -12.92 1.54
C ARG A 133 -16.14 -13.85 0.32
N ALA A 134 -16.45 -13.34 -0.87
CA ALA A 134 -16.32 -14.11 -2.10
C ALA A 134 -14.87 -14.54 -2.36
N THR A 135 -13.91 -13.66 -2.13
CA THR A 135 -12.49 -13.99 -2.25
C THR A 135 -12.08 -15.06 -1.25
N MET A 136 -12.51 -14.94 0.01
CA MET A 136 -12.25 -15.94 1.03
C MET A 136 -12.86 -17.31 0.67
N PHE A 137 -14.10 -17.31 0.16
CA PHE A 137 -14.76 -18.54 -0.31
C PHE A 137 -13.98 -19.22 -1.44
N LEU A 138 -13.56 -18.47 -2.46
CA LEU A 138 -12.79 -18.99 -3.60
C LEU A 138 -11.41 -19.54 -3.19
N LEU A 139 -10.84 -19.04 -2.11
CA LEU A 139 -9.56 -19.49 -1.55
C LEU A 139 -9.71 -20.57 -0.47
N GLY A 140 -10.95 -20.98 -0.12
CA GLY A 140 -11.21 -21.93 0.95
C GLY A 140 -10.86 -21.41 2.35
N ALA A 141 -10.78 -20.10 2.53
CA ALA A 141 -10.46 -19.47 3.80
C ALA A 141 -11.73 -19.21 4.62
N LYS A 142 -11.87 -19.88 5.77
CA LYS A 142 -13.05 -19.76 6.65
C LYS A 142 -13.08 -18.46 7.48
N ASP A 143 -11.92 -17.84 7.67
CA ASP A 143 -11.71 -16.62 8.47
C ASP A 143 -10.50 -15.83 7.96
N VAL A 144 -10.31 -14.61 8.48
CA VAL A 144 -9.19 -13.73 8.09
C VAL A 144 -7.83 -14.37 8.45
N HIS A 145 -7.76 -15.13 9.53
CA HIS A 145 -6.52 -15.82 9.90
C HIS A 145 -6.14 -16.86 8.84
N SER A 146 -7.08 -17.69 8.40
CA SER A 146 -6.90 -18.66 7.32
C SER A 146 -6.54 -17.97 6.00
N LEU A 147 -7.18 -16.81 5.70
CA LEU A 147 -6.88 -16.01 4.52
C LEU A 147 -5.42 -15.55 4.53
N LYS A 148 -4.93 -15.03 5.65
CA LYS A 148 -3.52 -14.59 5.81
C LYS A 148 -2.50 -15.70 5.61
N ASN A 149 -2.90 -16.95 5.86
CA ASN A 149 -2.05 -18.13 5.68
C ASN A 149 -2.19 -18.77 4.29
N THR A 150 -2.97 -18.16 3.39
CA THR A 150 -3.11 -18.65 2.01
C THR A 150 -1.79 -18.54 1.25
N ARG A 151 -1.43 -19.64 0.55
CA ARG A 151 -0.26 -19.63 -0.34
C ARG A 151 -0.50 -18.72 -1.55
N TYR A 152 0.49 -17.96 -1.92
CA TYR A 152 0.46 -17.09 -3.09
C TYR A 152 1.77 -17.16 -3.88
N ILE A 153 1.71 -16.75 -5.13
CA ILE A 153 2.87 -16.64 -6.02
C ILE A 153 3.01 -15.18 -6.41
N LEU A 154 4.21 -14.66 -6.24
CA LEU A 154 4.55 -13.34 -6.79
C LEU A 154 4.97 -13.51 -8.25
N ILE A 155 4.48 -12.64 -9.10
CA ILE A 155 4.77 -12.64 -10.53
C ILE A 155 5.33 -11.29 -10.99
N ASP A 156 5.93 -11.28 -12.17
CA ASP A 156 6.38 -10.08 -12.88
C ASP A 156 7.33 -9.17 -12.06
N LYS A 157 7.07 -7.88 -12.13
CA LYS A 157 7.92 -6.85 -11.51
C LYS A 157 8.08 -7.04 -9.99
N LEU A 158 7.02 -7.48 -9.31
CA LEU A 158 7.04 -7.65 -7.85
C LEU A 158 7.98 -8.80 -7.44
N ALA A 159 7.92 -9.93 -8.14
CA ALA A 159 8.81 -11.07 -7.94
C ALA A 159 10.27 -10.68 -8.18
N ASN A 160 10.55 -10.01 -9.30
CA ASN A 160 11.89 -9.57 -9.68
C ASN A 160 12.51 -8.58 -8.67
N VAL A 161 11.72 -7.63 -8.19
CA VAL A 161 12.20 -6.65 -7.22
C VAL A 161 12.51 -7.32 -5.88
N LEU A 162 11.65 -8.22 -5.41
CA LEU A 162 11.82 -8.90 -4.13
C LEU A 162 13.03 -9.85 -4.15
N SER A 163 13.19 -10.66 -5.19
CA SER A 163 14.34 -11.58 -5.33
C SER A 163 15.67 -10.83 -5.36
N ASN A 164 15.72 -9.70 -6.06
CA ASN A 164 16.90 -8.84 -6.07
C ASN A 164 17.18 -8.19 -4.69
N TYR A 165 16.16 -7.87 -3.93
CA TYR A 165 16.29 -7.35 -2.57
C TYR A 165 16.87 -8.40 -1.62
N GLU A 166 16.31 -9.61 -1.61
CA GLU A 166 16.77 -10.72 -0.77
C GLU A 166 18.18 -11.18 -1.11
N CYS A 167 18.53 -11.25 -2.39
CA CYS A 167 19.89 -11.60 -2.84
C CYS A 167 20.97 -10.64 -2.31
N ARG A 168 20.64 -9.36 -2.11
CA ARG A 168 21.57 -8.35 -1.56
C ARG A 168 21.63 -8.36 -0.04
N ARG A 169 20.52 -8.68 0.62
CA ARG A 169 20.46 -8.81 2.09
C ARG A 169 21.33 -9.95 2.60
N ASN A 170 21.44 -11.04 1.84
CA ASN A 170 22.26 -12.21 2.18
C ASN A 170 23.75 -12.04 1.86
N LYS A 171 24.18 -10.91 1.29
CA LYS A 171 25.60 -10.60 0.97
C LYS A 171 26.24 -9.62 1.93
N ASN A 172 25.51 -9.09 2.90
CA ASN A 172 25.98 -8.22 3.98
C ASN A 172 25.78 -8.90 5.33
#